data_a227dfc33152feffe1009bd254cd8cdd
#
_entry.id   a227dfc33152feffe1009bd254cd8cdd
#
_cell.length_a   1.000
_cell.length_b   1.000
_cell.length_c   1.000
_cell.angle_alpha   90.00
_cell.angle_beta   90.00
_cell.angle_gamma   90.00
#
_symmetry.space_group_name_H-M   'P 1'
#
loop_
_entity.id
_entity.type
_entity.pdbx_description
1 polymer ?
#
loop_
_entity_poly.entity_id
_entity_poly.type
_entity_poly.pdbx_seq_one_letter_code
_entity_poly.pdbx_strand_id
1 'polypeptide(L)'
;METAKISKKLLKRMPGYLAHLKSLPENSNVSATSMAKALGLGDVQVRKDLAKVSDAGRRRTGRGREQLIRDIEGFLESLETAQ
;
A
#
# COMPACT_ATOMS: atom_id res chain seq x y z
N MET A 1 3.35 -0.91 22.31
CA MET A 1 2.83 -1.78 22.05
C MET A 1 2.01 -1.83 20.97
N GLU A 2 1.50 -0.91 20.58
CA GLU A 2 0.63 -0.98 19.62
C GLU A 2 1.18 -1.16 18.32
N THR A 3 2.39 -0.82 18.12
CA THR A 3 3.00 -1.10 16.86
C THR A 3 3.01 -2.57 16.58
N ALA A 4 2.78 -3.32 17.58
CA ALA A 4 2.77 -4.74 17.37
C ALA A 4 1.71 -5.18 16.40
N LYS A 5 0.79 -4.32 16.07
CA LYS A 5 -0.21 -4.72 15.15
C LYS A 5 0.24 -4.77 13.72
N ILE A 6 1.41 -4.22 13.41
CA ILE A 6 1.93 -4.25 12.07
C ILE A 6 2.68 -5.53 11.88
N SER A 7 2.21 -6.37 10.98
CA SER A 7 2.84 -7.67 10.80
C SER A 7 4.09 -7.56 9.95
N LYS A 8 5.00 -8.49 10.14
CA LYS A 8 6.20 -8.52 9.33
C LYS A 8 5.84 -8.82 7.89
N LYS A 9 4.77 -9.56 7.65
CA LYS A 9 4.36 -9.88 6.31
C LYS A 9 3.93 -8.63 5.56
N LEU A 10 3.25 -7.71 6.26
CA LEU A 10 2.88 -6.45 5.65
C LEU A 10 4.12 -5.67 5.25
N LEU A 11 5.10 -5.59 6.13
CA LEU A 11 6.32 -4.86 5.83
C LEU A 11 7.07 -5.46 4.66
N LYS A 12 7.03 -6.77 4.52
CA LYS A 12 7.69 -7.41 3.40
C LYS A 12 7.00 -7.11 2.08
N ARG A 13 5.69 -6.87 2.12
CA ARG A 13 4.96 -6.59 0.89
C ARG A 13 5.11 -5.13 0.44
N MET A 14 5.46 -4.24 1.35
CA MET A 14 5.54 -2.81 1.01
C MET A 14 6.47 -2.49 -0.15
N PRO A 15 7.69 -3.03 -0.20
CA PRO A 15 8.56 -2.73 -1.34
C PRO A 15 7.96 -3.18 -2.67
N GLY A 16 7.24 -4.30 -2.66
CA GLY A 16 6.58 -4.77 -3.87
C GLY A 16 5.48 -3.83 -4.33
N TYR A 17 4.72 -3.30 -3.37
CA TYR A 17 3.69 -2.32 -3.71
C TYR A 17 4.32 -1.07 -4.31
N LEU A 18 5.38 -0.57 -3.70
CA LEU A 18 6.06 0.62 -4.21
C LEU A 18 6.63 0.38 -5.61
N ALA A 19 7.28 -0.74 -5.80
CA ALA A 19 7.86 -1.06 -7.10
C ALA A 19 6.78 -1.11 -8.18
N HIS A 20 5.65 -1.73 -7.86
CA HIS A 20 4.56 -1.80 -8.81
C HIS A 20 4.02 -0.41 -9.13
N LEU A 21 3.81 0.41 -8.10
CA LEU A 21 3.27 1.74 -8.31
C LEU A 21 4.21 2.59 -9.15
N LYS A 22 5.50 2.49 -8.88
CA LYS A 22 6.49 3.28 -9.62
C LYS A 22 6.62 2.83 -11.06
N SER A 23 6.19 1.61 -11.37
CA SER A 23 6.24 1.13 -12.74
C SER A 23 5.04 1.58 -13.56
N LEU A 24 4.03 2.15 -12.93
CA LEU A 24 2.84 2.59 -13.65
C LEU A 24 3.03 4.00 -14.21
N PRO A 25 2.27 4.35 -15.25
CA PRO A 25 2.36 5.72 -15.79
C PRO A 25 1.92 6.74 -14.75
N GLU A 26 2.44 7.95 -14.87
CA GLU A 26 2.03 9.02 -13.98
C GLU A 26 0.54 9.26 -14.09
N ASN A 27 -0.03 9.66 -12.97
CA ASN A 27 -1.46 9.97 -12.88
C ASN A 27 -2.38 8.77 -13.10
N SER A 28 -1.85 7.56 -12.99
CA SER A 28 -2.68 6.38 -13.07
C SER A 28 -3.56 6.25 -11.85
N ASN A 29 -4.76 5.69 -12.04
CA ASN A 29 -5.60 5.32 -10.94
C ASN A 29 -5.27 3.90 -10.55
N VAL A 30 -5.23 3.65 -9.26
CA VAL A 30 -4.83 2.34 -8.75
C VAL A 30 -5.92 1.81 -7.83
N SER A 31 -6.28 0.55 -8.00
CA SER A 31 -7.23 -0.10 -7.10
C SER A 31 -6.57 -1.30 -6.46
N ALA A 32 -7.13 -1.73 -5.34
CA ALA A 32 -6.61 -2.91 -4.67
C ALA A 32 -6.70 -4.14 -5.57
N THR A 33 -7.76 -4.23 -6.35
CA THR A 33 -7.94 -5.36 -7.25
C THR A 33 -6.85 -5.40 -8.31
N SER A 34 -6.54 -4.25 -8.91
CA SER A 34 -5.52 -4.24 -9.95
C SER A 34 -4.13 -4.52 -9.37
N MET A 35 -3.85 -4.03 -8.17
CA MET A 35 -2.57 -4.33 -7.54
C MET A 35 -2.49 -5.80 -7.18
N ALA A 36 -3.58 -6.38 -6.69
CA ALA A 36 -3.58 -7.78 -6.34
C ALA A 36 -3.29 -8.66 -7.54
N LYS A 37 -3.91 -8.34 -8.68
CA LYS A 37 -3.67 -9.12 -9.88
C LYS A 37 -2.22 -9.01 -10.33
N ALA A 38 -1.69 -7.81 -10.29
CA ALA A 38 -0.32 -7.59 -10.76
C ALA A 38 0.70 -8.28 -9.87
N LEU A 39 0.42 -8.37 -8.59
CA LEU A 39 1.39 -8.91 -7.63
C LEU A 39 1.11 -10.36 -7.25
N GLY A 40 0.05 -10.94 -7.79
CA GLY A 40 -0.28 -12.32 -7.47
C GLY A 40 -0.81 -12.50 -6.06
N LEU A 41 -1.48 -11.48 -5.53
CA LEU A 41 -2.02 -11.53 -4.18
C LEU A 41 -3.55 -11.53 -4.22
N GLY A 42 -4.17 -11.83 -3.11
CA GLY A 42 -5.62 -11.73 -3.02
C GLY A 42 -6.05 -10.29 -2.83
N ASP A 43 -7.15 -9.88 -3.46
CA ASP A 43 -7.56 -8.50 -3.36
C ASP A 43 -8.03 -8.11 -1.96
N VAL A 44 -8.54 -9.05 -1.19
CA VAL A 44 -8.90 -8.75 0.20
C VAL A 44 -7.66 -8.42 1.00
N GLN A 45 -6.57 -9.17 0.78
CA GLN A 45 -5.33 -8.91 1.48
C GLN A 45 -4.76 -7.54 1.11
N VAL A 46 -4.74 -7.22 -0.18
CA VAL A 46 -4.22 -5.93 -0.61
C VAL A 46 -5.09 -4.80 -0.06
N ARG A 47 -6.40 -4.98 -0.06
CA ARG A 47 -7.29 -3.96 0.46
C ARG A 47 -7.02 -3.70 1.95
N LYS A 48 -6.80 -4.76 2.71
CA LYS A 48 -6.49 -4.61 4.13
C LYS A 48 -5.14 -3.92 4.34
N ASP A 49 -4.17 -4.27 3.52
CA ASP A 49 -2.85 -3.67 3.63
C ASP A 49 -2.93 -2.16 3.33
N LEU A 50 -3.62 -1.80 2.27
CA LEU A 50 -3.74 -0.39 1.91
C LEU A 50 -4.52 0.40 2.94
N ALA A 51 -5.51 -0.21 3.57
CA ALA A 51 -6.26 0.47 4.61
C ALA A 51 -5.40 0.80 5.81
N LYS A 52 -4.35 0.05 6.04
CA LYS A 52 -3.44 0.33 7.15
C LYS A 52 -2.50 1.49 6.87
N VAL A 53 -2.19 1.73 5.61
CA VAL A 53 -1.25 2.78 5.26
C VAL A 53 -1.93 4.02 4.71
N SER A 54 -3.16 3.91 4.23
CA SER A 54 -3.87 5.06 3.67
C SER A 54 -5.35 4.76 3.64
N ASP A 55 -6.14 5.73 3.19
CA ASP A 55 -7.55 5.52 3.04
C ASP A 55 -7.91 4.83 1.74
N ALA A 56 -6.94 4.52 0.91
CA ALA A 56 -7.23 3.95 -0.41
C ALA A 56 -8.01 2.65 -0.32
N GLY A 57 -7.77 1.86 0.72
CA GLY A 57 -8.47 0.61 0.88
C GLY A 57 -9.94 0.77 1.16
N ARG A 58 -10.38 1.94 1.59
CA ARG A 58 -11.77 2.19 1.90
C ARG A 58 -12.53 2.78 0.74
N ARG A 59 -11.83 3.25 -0.28
CA ARG A 59 -12.48 3.92 -1.37
C ARG A 59 -12.72 2.97 -2.51
N ARG A 60 -13.91 3.03 -3.07
CA ARG A 60 -14.21 2.17 -4.18
C ARG A 60 -13.46 2.53 -5.42
N THR A 61 -13.22 3.82 -5.61
CA THR A 61 -12.60 4.29 -6.83
C THR A 61 -11.09 4.18 -6.80
N GLY A 62 -10.54 3.79 -5.67
CA GLY A 62 -9.08 3.72 -5.56
C GLY A 62 -8.47 5.09 -5.39
N ARG A 63 -7.19 5.20 -5.64
CA ARG A 63 -6.50 6.45 -5.51
C ARG A 63 -5.49 6.60 -6.61
N GLY A 64 -5.00 7.79 -6.77
CA GLY A 64 -3.94 8.04 -7.73
C GLY A 64 -2.64 7.37 -7.31
N ARG A 65 -1.87 7.02 -8.29
CA ARG A 65 -0.57 6.39 -8.08
C ARG A 65 0.31 7.21 -7.15
N GLU A 66 0.38 8.52 -7.40
CA GLU A 66 1.28 9.39 -6.62
C GLU A 66 0.86 9.47 -5.16
N GLN A 67 -0.44 9.49 -4.92
CA GLN A 67 -0.91 9.56 -3.56
C GLN A 67 -0.58 8.28 -2.79
N LEU A 68 -0.74 7.14 -3.44
CA LEU A 68 -0.40 5.87 -2.79
C LEU A 68 1.08 5.75 -2.52
N ILE A 69 1.91 6.20 -3.43
CA ILE A 69 3.35 6.17 -3.21
C ILE A 69 3.70 6.99 -1.98
N ARG A 70 3.13 8.19 -1.85
CA ARG A 70 3.40 9.02 -0.69
C ARG A 70 2.89 8.38 0.58
N ASP A 71 1.70 7.79 0.52
CA ASP A 71 1.12 7.16 1.70
C ASP A 71 1.99 6.01 2.19
N ILE A 72 2.47 5.17 1.28
CA ILE A 72 3.30 4.04 1.67
C ILE A 72 4.65 4.52 2.17
N GLU A 73 5.26 5.48 1.49
CA GLU A 73 6.55 5.97 1.91
C GLU A 73 6.46 6.66 3.27
N GLY A 74 5.39 7.42 3.49
CA GLY A 74 5.19 8.07 4.77
C GLY A 74 4.98 7.07 5.88
N PHE A 75 4.25 5.99 5.59
CA PHE A 75 4.03 4.93 6.55
C PHE A 75 5.36 4.28 6.96
N LEU A 76 6.20 3.97 5.97
CA LEU A 76 7.49 3.35 6.26
C LEU A 76 8.41 4.29 7.02
N GLU A 77 8.40 5.57 6.68
CA GLU A 77 9.20 6.53 7.40
C GLU A 77 8.77 6.66 8.85
N SER A 78 7.47 6.65 9.10
CA SER A 78 7.00 6.80 10.45
C SER A 78 7.38 5.59 11.30
N LEU A 79 7.51 4.43 10.70
CA LEU A 79 7.96 3.26 11.43
C LEU A 79 9.43 3.41 11.83
N GLU A 80 10.24 3.98 10.94
CA GLU A 80 11.64 4.18 11.25
C GLU A 80 11.84 5.19 12.36
N THR A 81 11.02 6.22 12.40
CA THR A 81 11.19 7.26 13.40
C THR A 81 10.47 6.97 14.69
N ALA A 82 9.64 5.95 14.72
CA ALA A 82 8.87 5.63 15.89
C ALA A 82 9.62 4.77 16.88
N GLN A 83 10.90 4.76 16.84
CA GLN A 83 11.63 3.92 17.74
C GLN A 83 11.66 4.42 19.15
#